data_277d61ccc578965c7da352ee68a968bb
#
_entry.id   277d61ccc578965c7da352ee68a968bb
#
_cell.length_a   1.000
_cell.length_b   1.000
_cell.length_c   1.000
_cell.angle_alpha   90.00
_cell.angle_beta   90.00
_cell.angle_gamma   90.00
#
_symmetry.space_group_name_H-M   'P 1'
#
loop_
_entity.id
_entity.type
_entity.pdbx_description
1 polymer ?
#
loop_
_entity_poly.entity_id
_entity_poly.type
_entity_poly.pdbx_seq_one_letter_code
_entity_poly.pdbx_strand_id
1 'polypeptide(L)'
;LAASLCAPGIALAQVQYEIANPSGTVRNFDIANLGPVLDELGIQWQATDQNQDGVSEIRAVRDGIIFFIVPAACIGGTSGCVGAQTFALFSAASVSQQAINAFNASYAFVSTGPAPKGYYVSRYDIADFGIARGNVESSLDSFHALLDVAQAALAGGASTVSTLGYADDLASARLNEASGRALGVEVRVPASHAGAEHLREIEKMPELIRAFAGAAGDDAFNKIANIPGQ
;
A
#
# COMPACT_ATOMS: atom_id res chain seq x y z
N LEU A 1 26.12 -11.33 -52.72
CA LEU A 1 26.32 -11.42 -51.28
C LEU A 1 25.20 -10.60 -50.62
N ALA A 2 24.12 -11.25 -50.12
CA ALA A 2 23.04 -10.64 -49.36
C ALA A 2 23.34 -10.82 -47.87
N ALA A 3 23.61 -9.72 -47.14
CA ALA A 3 23.79 -9.73 -45.72
C ALA A 3 22.39 -9.70 -45.04
N SER A 4 22.03 -10.81 -44.36
CA SER A 4 20.82 -10.92 -43.56
C SER A 4 21.06 -10.19 -42.22
N LEU A 5 20.41 -9.03 -42.03
CA LEU A 5 20.38 -8.31 -40.76
C LEU A 5 19.37 -9.00 -39.82
N CYS A 6 19.87 -9.86 -38.91
CA CYS A 6 19.09 -10.31 -37.77
C CYS A 6 18.91 -9.14 -36.80
N ALA A 7 17.70 -8.59 -36.73
CA ALA A 7 17.33 -7.65 -35.68
C ALA A 7 17.29 -8.39 -34.32
N PRO A 8 17.93 -7.87 -33.25
CA PRO A 8 17.79 -8.46 -31.92
C PRO A 8 16.33 -8.32 -31.49
N GLY A 9 15.63 -9.45 -31.28
CA GLY A 9 14.33 -9.47 -30.69
C GLY A 9 14.41 -8.92 -29.26
N ILE A 10 13.64 -7.89 -28.95
CA ILE A 10 13.46 -7.40 -27.59
C ILE A 10 12.69 -8.49 -26.85
N ALA A 11 13.38 -9.28 -26.05
CA ALA A 11 12.75 -10.18 -25.11
C ALA A 11 12.05 -9.30 -24.06
N LEU A 12 10.72 -9.22 -24.14
CA LEU A 12 9.91 -8.67 -23.06
C LEU A 12 10.16 -9.57 -21.85
N ALA A 13 10.75 -9.02 -20.80
CA ALA A 13 10.87 -9.71 -19.53
C ALA A 13 9.45 -10.06 -19.06
N GLN A 14 9.11 -11.34 -19.06
CA GLN A 14 7.87 -11.80 -18.48
C GLN A 14 7.98 -11.62 -16.97
N VAL A 15 7.03 -10.90 -16.39
CA VAL A 15 6.89 -10.82 -14.93
C VAL A 15 6.62 -12.25 -14.45
N GLN A 16 7.54 -12.78 -13.66
CA GLN A 16 7.41 -14.11 -13.09
C GLN A 16 6.67 -13.97 -11.77
N TYR A 17 5.43 -14.43 -11.72
CA TYR A 17 4.64 -14.46 -10.49
C TYR A 17 5.04 -15.69 -9.66
N GLU A 18 5.16 -15.51 -8.35
CA GLU A 18 5.41 -16.59 -7.39
C GLU A 18 4.12 -17.37 -7.08
N ILE A 19 2.98 -16.73 -7.30
CA ILE A 19 1.66 -17.26 -6.99
C ILE A 19 1.13 -18.16 -8.11
N ALA A 20 0.51 -19.27 -7.75
CA ALA A 20 -0.18 -20.13 -8.70
C ALA A 20 -1.43 -19.41 -9.27
N ASN A 21 -1.67 -19.60 -10.57
CA ASN A 21 -2.81 -19.01 -11.28
C ASN A 21 -2.95 -17.50 -11.05
N PRO A 22 -1.99 -16.67 -11.47
CA PRO A 22 -2.00 -15.22 -11.22
C PRO A 22 -3.20 -14.50 -11.86
N SER A 23 -3.82 -15.07 -12.90
CA SER A 23 -5.06 -14.57 -13.50
C SER A 23 -6.34 -15.01 -12.79
N GLY A 24 -6.22 -15.91 -11.81
CA GLY A 24 -7.35 -16.29 -10.96
C GLY A 24 -7.83 -15.09 -10.15
N THR A 25 -9.07 -15.15 -9.66
CA THR A 25 -9.71 -14.00 -8.98
C THR A 25 -9.81 -14.24 -7.48
N VAL A 26 -9.36 -13.28 -6.70
CA VAL A 26 -9.73 -13.06 -5.30
C VAL A 26 -11.02 -12.25 -5.31
N ARG A 27 -12.11 -12.80 -4.79
CA ARG A 27 -13.45 -12.19 -4.90
C ARG A 27 -13.60 -10.93 -4.06
N ASN A 28 -13.02 -10.95 -2.89
CA ASN A 28 -13.01 -9.88 -1.90
C ASN A 28 -11.84 -10.11 -0.93
N PHE A 29 -11.63 -9.19 -0.02
CA PHE A 29 -10.54 -9.25 0.95
C PHE A 29 -10.89 -9.93 2.28
N ASP A 30 -11.96 -10.70 2.32
CA ASP A 30 -12.24 -11.54 3.50
C ASP A 30 -11.06 -12.50 3.72
N ILE A 31 -10.76 -12.80 4.99
CA ILE A 31 -9.62 -13.65 5.37
C ILE A 31 -9.66 -15.00 4.65
N ALA A 32 -10.86 -15.57 4.45
CA ALA A 32 -11.02 -16.84 3.75
C ALA A 32 -10.56 -16.80 2.28
N ASN A 33 -10.58 -15.63 1.63
CA ASN A 33 -10.13 -15.46 0.25
C ASN A 33 -8.68 -14.98 0.17
N LEU A 34 -8.25 -14.16 1.13
CA LEU A 34 -6.90 -13.58 1.14
C LEU A 34 -5.85 -14.51 1.75
N GLY A 35 -6.22 -15.25 2.82
CA GLY A 35 -5.30 -16.15 3.52
C GLY A 35 -4.56 -17.12 2.60
N PRO A 36 -5.24 -17.85 1.69
CA PRO A 36 -4.58 -18.76 0.75
C PRO A 36 -3.55 -18.06 -0.17
N VAL A 37 -3.76 -16.78 -0.48
CA VAL A 37 -2.82 -15.97 -1.27
C VAL A 37 -1.57 -15.66 -0.45
N LEU A 38 -1.75 -15.28 0.82
CA LEU A 38 -0.65 -15.00 1.74
C LEU A 38 0.19 -16.26 2.00
N ASP A 39 -0.46 -17.43 2.13
CA ASP A 39 0.21 -18.72 2.30
C ASP A 39 1.09 -19.05 1.10
N GLU A 40 0.60 -18.88 -0.12
CA GLU A 40 1.37 -19.11 -1.36
C GLU A 40 2.56 -18.16 -1.50
N LEU A 41 2.43 -16.93 -1.03
CA LEU A 41 3.51 -15.93 -1.01
C LEU A 41 4.51 -16.15 0.14
N GLY A 42 4.33 -17.21 0.95
CA GLY A 42 5.19 -17.49 2.09
C GLY A 42 5.12 -16.45 3.21
N ILE A 43 4.07 -15.61 3.21
CA ILE A 43 3.86 -14.60 4.22
C ILE A 43 3.30 -15.28 5.48
N GLN A 44 3.98 -15.11 6.61
CA GLN A 44 3.47 -15.58 7.89
C GLN A 44 2.35 -14.64 8.35
N TRP A 45 1.18 -15.19 8.65
CA TRP A 45 0.06 -14.38 9.05
C TRP A 45 -0.80 -15.05 10.11
N GLN A 46 -1.56 -14.24 10.83
CA GLN A 46 -2.60 -14.68 11.76
C GLN A 46 -3.77 -13.69 11.73
N ALA A 47 -4.97 -14.21 11.88
CA ALA A 47 -6.12 -13.37 12.14
C ALA A 47 -6.02 -12.83 13.58
N THR A 48 -6.32 -11.54 13.74
CA THR A 48 -6.46 -10.92 15.07
C THR A 48 -7.92 -11.01 15.52
N ASP A 49 -8.17 -10.64 16.76
CA ASP A 49 -9.52 -10.45 17.24
C ASP A 49 -10.25 -9.37 16.41
N GLN A 50 -11.58 -9.41 16.46
CA GLN A 50 -12.40 -8.45 15.74
C GLN A 50 -12.13 -7.01 16.24
N ASN A 51 -12.00 -6.09 15.30
CA ASN A 51 -11.95 -4.66 15.61
C ASN A 51 -13.31 -4.13 16.10
N GLN A 52 -13.42 -2.82 16.33
CA GLN A 52 -14.66 -2.19 16.83
C GLN A 52 -15.87 -2.39 15.88
N ASP A 53 -15.61 -2.59 14.59
CA ASP A 53 -16.64 -2.85 13.58
C ASP A 53 -16.95 -4.35 13.42
N GLY A 54 -16.34 -5.20 14.23
CA GLY A 54 -16.53 -6.65 14.20
C GLY A 54 -15.79 -7.35 13.05
N VAL A 55 -14.88 -6.66 12.36
CA VAL A 55 -14.08 -7.22 11.28
C VAL A 55 -12.76 -7.73 11.85
N SER A 56 -12.40 -8.97 11.52
CA SER A 56 -11.10 -9.51 11.88
C SER A 56 -10.02 -8.95 10.96
N GLU A 57 -8.91 -8.55 11.56
CA GLU A 57 -7.75 -8.03 10.86
C GLU A 57 -6.71 -9.14 10.67
N ILE A 58 -5.78 -8.93 9.76
CA ILE A 58 -4.65 -9.83 9.54
C ILE A 58 -3.38 -9.12 10.03
N ARG A 59 -2.69 -9.74 10.98
CA ARG A 59 -1.31 -9.39 11.30
C ARG A 59 -0.40 -10.29 10.49
N ALA A 60 0.46 -9.71 9.69
CA ALA A 60 1.37 -10.42 8.80
C ALA A 60 2.83 -10.05 9.04
N VAL A 61 3.72 -10.97 8.69
CA VAL A 61 5.17 -10.78 8.77
C VAL A 61 5.82 -11.28 7.49
N ARG A 62 6.60 -10.44 6.84
CA ARG A 62 7.44 -10.78 5.69
C ARG A 62 8.82 -10.15 5.88
N ASP A 63 9.88 -10.91 5.71
CA ASP A 63 11.28 -10.47 5.85
C ASP A 63 11.56 -9.70 7.17
N GLY A 64 10.89 -10.12 8.25
CA GLY A 64 11.00 -9.51 9.57
C GLY A 64 10.20 -8.21 9.76
N ILE A 65 9.51 -7.73 8.73
CA ILE A 65 8.64 -6.55 8.82
C ILE A 65 7.23 -6.99 9.15
N ILE A 66 6.67 -6.40 10.20
CA ILE A 66 5.27 -6.58 10.62
C ILE A 66 4.42 -5.58 9.86
N PHE A 67 3.33 -6.06 9.28
CA PHE A 67 2.31 -5.23 8.68
C PHE A 67 0.92 -5.80 8.96
N PHE A 68 -0.09 -4.98 8.75
CA PHE A 68 -1.48 -5.31 9.02
C PHE A 68 -2.28 -5.15 7.73
N ILE A 69 -3.26 -6.03 7.53
CA ILE A 69 -4.26 -5.91 6.48
C ILE A 69 -5.62 -5.89 7.14
N VAL A 70 -6.33 -4.79 6.97
CA VAL A 70 -7.67 -4.57 7.53
C VAL A 70 -8.68 -4.59 6.38
N PRO A 71 -9.51 -5.64 6.29
CA PRO A 71 -10.63 -5.65 5.36
C PRO A 71 -11.54 -4.45 5.63
N ALA A 72 -12.01 -3.81 4.57
CA ALA A 72 -12.82 -2.59 4.63
C ALA A 72 -13.90 -2.58 3.55
N ALA A 73 -14.83 -1.64 3.60
CA ALA A 73 -15.96 -1.55 2.69
C ALA A 73 -16.72 -2.88 2.60
N CYS A 74 -17.11 -3.42 3.75
CA CYS A 74 -17.72 -4.74 3.87
C CYS A 74 -19.24 -4.68 3.61
N ILE A 75 -19.69 -5.25 2.49
CA ILE A 75 -21.11 -5.24 2.06
C ILE A 75 -22.00 -6.00 3.06
N GLY A 76 -21.50 -7.08 3.65
CA GLY A 76 -22.20 -7.88 4.67
C GLY A 76 -21.98 -7.39 6.11
N GLY A 77 -21.56 -6.16 6.31
CA GLY A 77 -21.17 -5.62 7.62
C GLY A 77 -19.76 -6.06 8.02
N THR A 78 -19.53 -7.34 8.25
CA THR A 78 -18.24 -7.92 8.66
C THR A 78 -17.65 -8.88 7.63
N SER A 79 -18.26 -8.99 6.45
CA SER A 79 -17.87 -9.89 5.36
C SER A 79 -18.20 -9.29 4.01
N GLY A 80 -17.68 -9.90 2.93
CA GLY A 80 -17.80 -9.36 1.59
C GLY A 80 -17.04 -8.05 1.44
N CYS A 81 -15.88 -7.94 2.09
CA CYS A 81 -15.09 -6.72 2.15
C CYS A 81 -14.39 -6.48 0.82
N VAL A 82 -14.83 -5.48 0.07
CA VAL A 82 -14.30 -5.15 -1.26
C VAL A 82 -13.17 -4.12 -1.23
N GLY A 83 -12.83 -3.63 -0.06
CA GLY A 83 -11.64 -2.83 0.23
C GLY A 83 -10.69 -3.56 1.16
N ALA A 84 -9.40 -3.23 1.10
CA ALA A 84 -8.41 -3.63 2.08
C ALA A 84 -7.42 -2.51 2.33
N GLN A 85 -7.19 -2.23 3.60
CA GLN A 85 -6.14 -1.33 4.02
C GLN A 85 -4.94 -2.13 4.51
N THR A 86 -3.82 -1.98 3.83
CA THR A 86 -2.54 -2.54 4.26
C THR A 86 -1.70 -1.43 4.86
N PHE A 87 -1.14 -1.64 6.06
CA PHE A 87 -0.26 -0.66 6.68
C PHE A 87 0.82 -1.31 7.57
N ALA A 88 1.93 -0.59 7.72
CA ALA A 88 3.00 -0.91 8.66
C ALA A 88 3.29 0.30 9.55
N LEU A 89 3.67 0.04 10.80
CA LEU A 89 4.02 1.03 11.81
C LEU A 89 5.52 1.00 12.06
N PHE A 90 6.15 2.15 12.12
CA PHE A 90 7.57 2.28 12.40
C PHE A 90 7.83 3.19 13.60
N SER A 91 8.65 2.72 14.54
CA SER A 91 9.08 3.54 15.65
C SER A 91 10.14 4.54 15.20
N ALA A 92 9.92 5.81 15.51
CA ALA A 92 10.91 6.87 15.27
C ALA A 92 10.81 7.91 16.38
N ALA A 93 11.93 8.44 16.82
CA ALA A 93 11.96 9.49 17.84
C ALA A 93 11.30 10.78 17.34
N SER A 94 11.47 11.09 16.07
CA SER A 94 10.78 12.20 15.38
C SER A 94 10.82 11.98 13.88
N VAL A 95 9.75 12.37 13.22
CA VAL A 95 9.67 12.44 11.74
C VAL A 95 9.15 13.81 11.37
N SER A 96 9.87 14.51 10.50
CA SER A 96 9.44 15.85 10.10
C SER A 96 8.26 15.77 9.13
N GLN A 97 7.32 16.70 9.26
CA GLN A 97 6.20 16.83 8.32
C GLN A 97 6.69 17.07 6.89
N GLN A 98 7.82 17.75 6.73
CA GLN A 98 8.44 17.97 5.42
C GLN A 98 8.89 16.66 4.77
N ALA A 99 9.50 15.74 5.53
CA ALA A 99 9.90 14.42 5.01
C ALA A 99 8.67 13.59 4.63
N ILE A 100 7.61 13.60 5.44
CA ILE A 100 6.34 12.95 5.13
C ILE A 100 5.76 13.50 3.83
N ASN A 101 5.68 14.82 3.69
CA ASN A 101 5.13 15.45 2.49
C ASN A 101 5.96 15.14 1.24
N ALA A 102 7.29 15.17 1.35
CA ALA A 102 8.20 14.82 0.26
C ALA A 102 8.03 13.36 -0.16
N PHE A 103 7.92 12.44 0.80
CA PHE A 103 7.69 11.04 0.52
C PHE A 103 6.35 10.83 -0.21
N ASN A 104 5.26 11.38 0.32
CA ASN A 104 3.93 11.27 -0.28
C ASN A 104 3.86 11.91 -1.69
N ALA A 105 4.64 12.95 -1.94
CA ALA A 105 4.74 13.55 -3.27
C ALA A 105 5.49 12.67 -4.27
N SER A 106 6.47 11.89 -3.78
CA SER A 106 7.31 11.04 -4.62
C SER A 106 6.68 9.66 -4.90
N TYR A 107 5.86 9.15 -3.99
CA TYR A 107 5.31 7.78 -4.06
C TYR A 107 3.79 7.78 -3.93
N ALA A 108 3.10 7.93 -5.07
CA ALA A 108 1.62 7.96 -5.11
C ALA A 108 0.96 6.62 -4.77
N PHE A 109 1.72 5.52 -4.81
CA PHE A 109 1.22 4.17 -4.55
C PHE A 109 0.92 3.92 -3.06
N VAL A 110 1.60 4.61 -2.17
CA VAL A 110 1.44 4.53 -0.72
C VAL A 110 1.26 5.92 -0.14
N SER A 111 0.73 5.96 1.07
CA SER A 111 0.66 7.18 1.87
C SER A 111 1.37 6.97 3.20
N THR A 112 2.00 8.01 3.73
CA THR A 112 2.60 8.00 5.05
C THR A 112 2.09 9.18 5.88
N GLY A 113 2.09 9.00 7.18
CA GLY A 113 1.69 10.03 8.13
C GLY A 113 2.23 9.76 9.53
N PRO A 114 2.09 10.72 10.46
CA PRO A 114 2.55 10.57 11.82
C PRO A 114 1.71 9.54 12.58
N ALA A 115 2.38 8.75 13.43
CA ALA A 115 1.79 7.86 14.42
C ALA A 115 2.30 8.23 15.83
N PRO A 116 1.62 7.81 16.92
CA PRO A 116 1.98 8.22 18.30
C PRO A 116 3.43 7.94 18.71
N LYS A 117 4.05 6.90 18.14
CA LYS A 117 5.44 6.48 18.43
C LYS A 117 6.35 6.55 17.21
N GLY A 118 5.94 7.25 16.15
CA GLY A 118 6.71 7.32 14.92
C GLY A 118 5.85 7.68 13.71
N TYR A 119 5.80 6.80 12.72
CA TYR A 119 5.03 7.00 11.49
C TYR A 119 4.42 5.69 10.98
N TYR A 120 3.46 5.82 10.08
CA TYR A 120 2.91 4.70 9.33
C TYR A 120 3.21 4.84 7.84
N VAL A 121 3.24 3.71 7.15
CA VAL A 121 3.14 3.62 5.69
C VAL A 121 1.91 2.78 5.40
N SER A 122 1.05 3.24 4.50
CA SER A 122 -0.21 2.57 4.21
C SER A 122 -0.58 2.60 2.74
N ARG A 123 -1.47 1.68 2.35
CA ARG A 123 -2.04 1.55 1.03
C ARG A 123 -3.48 1.06 1.15
N TYR A 124 -4.32 1.46 0.20
CA TYR A 124 -5.68 0.97 0.06
C TYR A 124 -5.89 0.27 -1.29
N ASP A 125 -6.38 -0.95 -1.26
CA ASP A 125 -6.71 -1.74 -2.44
C ASP A 125 -8.22 -1.92 -2.58
N ILE A 126 -8.71 -2.02 -3.81
CA ILE A 126 -10.14 -2.12 -4.15
C ILE A 126 -10.37 -3.38 -5.00
N ALA A 127 -11.40 -4.14 -4.67
CA ALA A 127 -11.82 -5.36 -5.35
C ALA A 127 -13.34 -5.42 -5.58
N ASP A 128 -13.96 -4.33 -6.04
CA ASP A 128 -15.41 -4.23 -6.29
C ASP A 128 -15.97 -5.36 -7.18
N PHE A 129 -15.17 -5.81 -8.14
CA PHE A 129 -15.51 -6.90 -9.07
C PHE A 129 -14.56 -8.09 -8.94
N GLY A 130 -13.87 -8.21 -7.81
CA GLY A 130 -12.76 -9.09 -7.60
C GLY A 130 -11.45 -8.48 -8.12
N ILE A 131 -10.34 -9.04 -7.65
CA ILE A 131 -8.98 -8.64 -8.04
C ILE A 131 -8.20 -9.87 -8.51
N ALA A 132 -7.39 -9.74 -9.56
CA ALA A 132 -6.54 -10.84 -9.97
C ALA A 132 -5.52 -11.19 -8.87
N ARG A 133 -5.27 -12.48 -8.67
CA ARG A 133 -4.32 -12.97 -7.66
C ARG A 133 -2.93 -12.37 -7.83
N GLY A 134 -2.44 -12.30 -9.08
CA GLY A 134 -1.17 -11.64 -9.41
C GLY A 134 -1.16 -10.14 -9.11
N ASN A 135 -2.30 -9.46 -9.13
CA ASN A 135 -2.37 -8.06 -8.69
C ASN A 135 -2.26 -7.93 -7.18
N VAL A 136 -2.79 -8.89 -6.41
CA VAL A 136 -2.60 -8.91 -4.95
C VAL A 136 -1.12 -9.12 -4.62
N GLU A 137 -0.45 -10.09 -5.28
CA GLU A 137 0.99 -10.30 -5.17
C GLU A 137 1.78 -9.03 -5.49
N SER A 138 1.59 -8.47 -6.68
CA SER A 138 2.28 -7.25 -7.11
C SER A 138 2.04 -6.06 -6.17
N SER A 139 0.82 -5.97 -5.60
CA SER A 139 0.45 -4.95 -4.61
C SER A 139 1.28 -5.12 -3.33
N LEU A 140 1.33 -6.32 -2.78
CA LEU A 140 2.07 -6.63 -1.56
C LEU A 140 3.59 -6.48 -1.76
N ASP A 141 4.13 -6.92 -2.90
CA ASP A 141 5.55 -6.77 -3.25
C ASP A 141 5.95 -5.29 -3.36
N SER A 142 5.15 -4.50 -4.07
CA SER A 142 5.39 -3.06 -4.22
C SER A 142 5.26 -2.34 -2.87
N PHE A 143 4.28 -2.72 -2.06
CA PHE A 143 4.12 -2.17 -0.71
C PHE A 143 5.36 -2.48 0.12
N HIS A 144 5.79 -3.74 0.16
CA HIS A 144 6.94 -4.18 0.95
C HIS A 144 8.23 -3.48 0.52
N ALA A 145 8.50 -3.39 -0.78
CA ALA A 145 9.66 -2.67 -1.31
C ALA A 145 9.67 -1.19 -0.90
N LEU A 146 8.49 -0.55 -0.85
CA LEU A 146 8.37 0.85 -0.43
C LEU A 146 8.51 1.05 1.09
N LEU A 147 8.35 0.01 1.91
CA LEU A 147 8.65 0.10 3.34
C LEU A 147 10.13 0.37 3.61
N ASP A 148 11.03 -0.29 2.88
CA ASP A 148 12.48 -0.05 2.98
C ASP A 148 12.84 1.37 2.55
N VAL A 149 12.25 1.84 1.45
CA VAL A 149 12.44 3.20 0.97
C VAL A 149 11.93 4.23 1.99
N ALA A 150 10.77 3.97 2.59
CA ALA A 150 10.21 4.83 3.63
C ALA A 150 11.10 4.88 4.88
N GLN A 151 11.63 3.74 5.31
CA GLN A 151 12.58 3.70 6.43
C GLN A 151 13.79 4.57 6.15
N ALA A 152 14.42 4.43 4.98
CA ALA A 152 15.58 5.22 4.61
C ALA A 152 15.27 6.72 4.52
N ALA A 153 14.11 7.09 3.95
CA ALA A 153 13.73 8.49 3.75
C ALA A 153 13.26 9.19 5.04
N LEU A 154 12.56 8.47 5.93
CA LEU A 154 11.90 9.06 7.08
C LEU A 154 12.70 8.93 8.39
N ALA A 155 13.57 7.92 8.51
CA ALA A 155 14.42 7.74 9.67
C ALA A 155 15.63 8.68 9.69
N GLY A 156 16.11 9.10 8.56
CA GLY A 156 17.39 9.82 8.37
C GLY A 156 17.31 11.34 8.37
N GLY A 157 16.27 11.98 8.87
CA GLY A 157 16.22 13.45 9.15
C GLY A 157 16.89 14.38 8.14
N ALA A 158 16.69 14.21 6.82
CA ALA A 158 17.22 14.99 5.70
C ALA A 158 18.08 14.17 4.72
N SER A 159 17.62 13.01 4.32
CA SER A 159 18.14 12.44 3.07
C SER A 159 17.33 13.07 1.92
N THR A 160 18.00 13.80 1.05
CA THR A 160 17.45 14.18 -0.25
C THR A 160 17.04 12.89 -0.94
N VAL A 161 15.73 12.62 -0.98
CA VAL A 161 15.18 11.54 -1.78
C VAL A 161 15.64 11.84 -3.21
N SER A 162 16.65 11.10 -3.69
CA SER A 162 17.08 11.18 -5.07
C SER A 162 15.91 10.69 -5.90
N THR A 163 15.20 11.61 -6.51
CA THR A 163 14.12 11.33 -7.44
C THR A 163 14.67 10.55 -8.62
N LEU A 164 14.55 9.23 -8.56
CA LEU A 164 14.61 8.43 -9.77
C LEU A 164 13.47 8.95 -10.67
N GLY A 165 13.77 9.55 -11.79
CA GLY A 165 13.01 10.13 -12.90
C GLY A 165 11.47 10.04 -13.01
N TYR A 166 10.83 9.28 -12.16
CA TYR A 166 9.36 9.15 -12.07
C TYR A 166 8.65 10.34 -11.41
N ALA A 167 9.38 11.13 -10.62
CA ALA A 167 8.80 12.25 -9.87
C ALA A 167 8.43 13.44 -10.76
N ASP A 168 9.16 13.69 -11.83
CA ASP A 168 8.87 14.80 -12.74
C ASP A 168 7.58 14.55 -13.54
N ASP A 169 7.33 13.30 -13.96
CA ASP A 169 6.12 12.95 -14.69
C ASP A 169 4.88 12.95 -13.78
N LEU A 170 5.02 12.51 -12.52
CA LEU A 170 3.92 12.55 -11.54
C LEU A 170 3.64 13.96 -11.02
N ALA A 171 4.66 14.78 -10.83
CA ALA A 171 4.48 16.19 -10.48
C ALA A 171 3.78 16.96 -11.61
N SER A 172 4.14 16.68 -12.85
CA SER A 172 3.49 17.24 -14.04
C SER A 172 2.04 16.76 -14.18
N ALA A 173 1.75 15.49 -13.91
CA ALA A 173 0.40 14.93 -13.94
C ALA A 173 -0.49 15.56 -12.85
N ARG A 174 0.03 15.78 -11.63
CA ARG A 174 -0.69 16.44 -10.52
C ARG A 174 -0.90 17.94 -10.76
N LEU A 175 0.08 18.62 -11.38
CA LEU A 175 -0.09 20.00 -11.82
C LEU A 175 -1.20 20.13 -12.87
N ASN A 176 -1.30 19.19 -13.80
CA ASN A 176 -2.37 19.14 -14.79
C ASN A 176 -3.73 18.82 -14.15
N GLU A 177 -3.77 17.94 -13.14
CA GLU A 177 -5.00 17.65 -12.38
C GLU A 177 -5.42 18.85 -11.53
N ALA A 178 -4.50 19.52 -10.85
CA ALA A 178 -4.78 20.74 -10.11
C ALA A 178 -5.22 21.88 -11.02
N SER A 179 -4.63 21.99 -12.21
CA SER A 179 -5.05 22.95 -13.24
C SER A 179 -6.43 22.64 -13.81
N GLY A 180 -6.76 21.34 -13.99
CA GLY A 180 -8.09 20.90 -14.40
C GLY A 180 -9.17 21.25 -13.37
N ARG A 181 -8.86 21.14 -12.07
CA ARG A 181 -9.76 21.60 -10.98
C ARG A 181 -9.91 23.12 -10.96
N ALA A 182 -8.83 23.86 -11.22
CA ALA A 182 -8.88 25.33 -11.31
C ALA A 182 -9.71 25.83 -12.50
N LEU A 183 -9.85 25.02 -13.56
CA LEU A 183 -10.66 25.32 -14.74
C LEU A 183 -12.14 24.95 -14.59
N GLY A 184 -12.59 24.50 -13.40
CA GLY A 184 -13.99 24.21 -13.11
C GLY A 184 -14.56 23.02 -13.87
N VAL A 185 -13.71 22.12 -14.36
CA VAL A 185 -14.14 20.84 -14.91
C VAL A 185 -14.57 19.95 -13.75
N GLU A 186 -15.86 19.96 -13.44
CA GLU A 186 -16.47 19.06 -12.50
C GLU A 186 -16.40 17.64 -13.11
N VAL A 187 -15.38 16.86 -12.73
CA VAL A 187 -15.33 15.44 -13.06
C VAL A 187 -16.41 14.77 -12.21
N ARG A 188 -17.61 14.67 -12.76
CA ARG A 188 -18.65 13.80 -12.19
C ARG A 188 -18.21 12.37 -12.38
N VAL A 189 -17.52 11.82 -11.38
CA VAL A 189 -17.40 10.39 -11.21
C VAL A 189 -18.83 9.90 -10.89
N PRO A 190 -19.45 9.05 -11.72
CA PRO A 190 -20.72 8.46 -11.34
C PRO A 190 -20.46 7.70 -10.05
N ALA A 191 -21.03 8.18 -8.97
CA ALA A 191 -20.96 7.54 -7.67
C ALA A 191 -21.72 6.21 -7.76
N SER A 192 -21.04 5.14 -8.14
CA SER A 192 -21.48 3.81 -7.74
C SER A 192 -21.51 3.81 -6.21
N HIS A 193 -22.49 3.16 -5.59
CA HIS A 193 -22.59 3.10 -4.11
C HIS A 193 -21.26 2.66 -3.47
N ALA A 194 -20.54 1.73 -4.09
CA ALA A 194 -19.22 1.27 -3.71
C ALA A 194 -18.16 2.38 -3.74
N GLY A 195 -18.13 3.23 -4.76
CA GLY A 195 -17.15 4.31 -4.87
C GLY A 195 -17.25 5.35 -3.75
N ALA A 196 -18.47 5.68 -3.29
CA ALA A 196 -18.66 6.59 -2.17
C ALA A 196 -18.22 5.95 -0.83
N GLU A 197 -18.36 4.65 -0.69
CA GLU A 197 -17.96 3.91 0.50
C GLU A 197 -16.43 3.80 0.59
N HIS A 198 -15.76 3.49 -0.51
CA HIS A 198 -14.30 3.51 -0.59
C HIS A 198 -13.70 4.88 -0.26
N LEU A 199 -14.29 5.97 -0.75
CA LEU A 199 -13.81 7.31 -0.42
C LEU A 199 -13.90 7.59 1.08
N ARG A 200 -15.00 7.19 1.73
CA ARG A 200 -15.16 7.35 3.19
C ARG A 200 -14.11 6.55 3.97
N GLU A 201 -13.82 5.33 3.53
CA GLU A 201 -12.80 4.50 4.17
C GLU A 201 -11.39 5.11 3.98
N ILE A 202 -11.08 5.59 2.78
CA ILE A 202 -9.80 6.27 2.50
C ILE A 202 -9.65 7.54 3.34
N GLU A 203 -10.71 8.33 3.51
CA GLU A 203 -10.69 9.55 4.33
C GLU A 203 -10.47 9.24 5.82
N LYS A 204 -11.05 8.17 6.33
CA LYS A 204 -10.89 7.73 7.73
C LYS A 204 -9.55 7.05 8.01
N MET A 205 -8.87 6.57 6.98
CA MET A 205 -7.65 5.77 7.09
C MET A 205 -6.60 6.35 8.06
N PRO A 206 -6.22 7.64 7.97
CA PRO A 206 -5.22 8.20 8.87
C PRO A 206 -5.63 8.17 10.35
N GLU A 207 -6.94 8.33 10.63
CA GLU A 207 -7.47 8.29 12.00
C GLU A 207 -7.52 6.86 12.54
N LEU A 208 -7.94 5.91 11.72
CA LEU A 208 -7.99 4.49 12.02
C LEU A 208 -6.60 3.96 12.37
N ILE A 209 -5.59 4.26 11.54
CA ILE A 209 -4.21 3.83 11.82
C ILE A 209 -3.68 4.47 13.10
N ARG A 210 -3.95 5.76 13.34
CA ARG A 210 -3.52 6.42 14.58
C ARG A 210 -4.21 5.85 15.81
N ALA A 211 -5.50 5.52 15.72
CA ALA A 211 -6.24 4.89 16.80
C ALA A 211 -5.68 3.48 17.09
N PHE A 212 -5.46 2.69 16.04
CA PHE A 212 -4.81 1.38 16.14
C PHE A 212 -3.42 1.50 16.77
N ALA A 213 -2.57 2.39 16.28
CA ALA A 213 -1.22 2.61 16.80
C ALA A 213 -1.20 3.10 18.24
N GLY A 214 -2.24 3.81 18.68
CA GLY A 214 -2.42 4.25 20.07
C GLY A 214 -2.82 3.10 21.01
N ALA A 215 -3.59 2.14 20.50
CA ALA A 215 -4.06 0.97 21.25
C ALA A 215 -3.05 -0.19 21.21
N ALA A 216 -2.26 -0.28 20.14
CA ALA A 216 -1.31 -1.34 19.93
C ALA A 216 -0.12 -1.25 20.89
N GLY A 217 0.38 -2.41 21.32
CA GLY A 217 1.61 -2.53 22.08
C GLY A 217 2.86 -2.20 21.24
N ASP A 218 4.02 -2.18 21.89
CA ASP A 218 5.30 -1.91 21.20
C ASP A 218 5.67 -2.97 20.16
N ASP A 219 5.12 -4.16 20.27
CA ASP A 219 5.28 -5.28 19.36
C ASP A 219 4.58 -5.09 18.00
N ALA A 220 3.70 -4.12 17.89
CA ALA A 220 3.08 -3.72 16.62
C ALA A 220 3.99 -2.79 15.78
N PHE A 221 5.03 -2.21 16.40
CA PHE A 221 5.92 -1.27 15.73
C PHE A 221 7.20 -1.96 15.28
N ASN A 222 7.52 -1.81 14.00
CA ASN A 222 8.81 -2.19 13.47
C ASN A 222 9.89 -1.28 14.03
N LYS A 223 10.97 -1.87 14.52
CA LYS A 223 12.16 -1.10 14.91
C LYS A 223 12.90 -0.70 13.63
N ILE A 224 13.24 0.56 13.51
CA ILE A 224 14.10 1.01 12.43
C ILE A 224 15.46 0.35 12.66
N ALA A 225 15.92 -0.43 11.67
CA ALA A 225 17.24 -1.00 11.71
C ALA A 225 18.26 0.15 11.82
N ASN A 226 19.15 0.08 12.82
CA ASN A 226 20.28 1.00 12.88
C ASN A 226 21.11 0.82 11.61
N ILE A 227 21.05 1.76 10.69
CA ILE A 227 21.92 1.79 9.52
C ILE A 227 23.33 2.03 10.03
N PRO A 228 24.26 1.06 9.93
CA PRO A 228 25.62 1.26 10.41
C PRO A 228 26.27 2.39 9.60
N GLY A 229 26.63 3.50 10.22
CA GLY A 229 27.42 4.56 9.59
C GLY A 229 26.78 5.94 9.52
N GLN A 230 25.76 6.25 10.32
CA GLN A 230 25.34 7.63 10.56
C GLN A 230 25.80 8.14 11.91
#